data_4e8703b093c2fa5335c20006e27be5da
#
_entry.id   4e8703b093c2fa5335c20006e27be5da
#
_cell.length_a   1.000
_cell.length_b   1.000
_cell.length_c   1.000
_cell.angle_alpha   90.00
_cell.angle_beta   90.00
_cell.angle_gamma   90.00
#
_symmetry.space_group_name_H-M   'P 1'
#
loop_
_entity.id
_entity.type
_entity.pdbx_description
1 polymer ?
#
loop_
_entity_poly.entity_id
_entity_poly.type
_entity_poly.pdbx_seq_one_letter_code
_entity_poly.pdbx_strand_id
1 'polypeptide(L)'
;MAKVDGSVLAVKMLKDAGVECIFTLSGGHIFRLFHECEKAGIRVLDVKHEGAAAYAAMGYAQVTGKMGVVVATAGPGVTNKLTEIVDSQIYDVPVLLIGGGGAAKQELTETLQDFDVTSIFKQTTKFAKKCPYTERIPEYIATAIRSCCSMQPGPAYLELPLDVL
;
A
#
# COMPACT_ATOMS: atom_id res chain seq x y z
N MET A 1 12.72 19.36 16.90
CA MET A 1 12.83 17.98 16.39
C MET A 1 12.88 18.03 14.88
N ALA A 2 13.79 17.31 14.25
CA ALA A 2 13.81 17.20 12.78
C ALA A 2 12.49 16.57 12.33
N LYS A 3 11.82 17.18 11.35
CA LYS A 3 10.58 16.66 10.78
C LYS A 3 10.95 15.43 9.95
N VAL A 4 10.59 14.25 10.42
CA VAL A 4 10.85 12.99 9.70
C VAL A 4 9.82 12.87 8.58
N ASP A 5 10.30 12.58 7.36
CA ASP A 5 9.45 12.33 6.18
C ASP A 5 8.74 10.99 6.33
N GLY A 6 7.43 10.97 6.08
CA GLY A 6 6.61 9.76 6.23
C GLY A 6 7.00 8.65 5.28
N SER A 7 7.48 8.99 4.09
CA SER A 7 7.96 8.00 3.12
C SER A 7 9.19 7.24 3.64
N VAL A 8 10.09 7.95 4.36
CA VAL A 8 11.25 7.31 5.01
C VAL A 8 10.81 6.31 6.08
N LEU A 9 9.81 6.70 6.90
CA LEU A 9 9.26 5.80 7.92
C LEU A 9 8.59 4.57 7.28
N ALA A 10 7.79 4.79 6.23
CA ALA A 10 7.09 3.72 5.53
C ALA A 10 8.07 2.72 4.92
N VAL A 11 9.05 3.21 4.17
CA VAL A 11 10.04 2.36 3.49
C VAL A 11 10.92 1.62 4.49
N LYS A 12 11.31 2.27 5.60
CA LYS A 12 12.04 1.58 6.67
C LYS A 12 11.25 0.38 7.19
N MET A 13 9.95 0.53 7.47
CA MET A 13 9.11 -0.57 7.95
C MET A 13 9.00 -1.71 6.93
N LEU A 14 8.86 -1.39 5.65
CA LEU A 14 8.84 -2.39 4.58
C LEU A 14 10.18 -3.15 4.50
N LYS A 15 11.30 -2.42 4.58
CA LYS A 15 12.64 -3.02 4.55
C LYS A 15 12.88 -3.93 5.75
N ASP A 16 12.52 -3.48 6.96
CA ASP A 16 12.64 -4.25 8.21
C ASP A 16 11.78 -5.54 8.16
N ALA A 17 10.66 -5.50 7.41
CA ALA A 17 9.81 -6.66 7.15
C ALA A 17 10.32 -7.59 6.02
N GLY A 18 11.48 -7.32 5.45
CA GLY A 18 12.09 -8.14 4.40
C GLY A 18 11.51 -7.94 3.00
N VAL A 19 10.83 -6.83 2.75
CA VAL A 19 10.33 -6.50 1.41
C VAL A 19 11.51 -6.21 0.46
N GLU A 20 11.58 -6.95 -0.63
CA GLU A 20 12.64 -6.84 -1.65
C GLU A 20 12.20 -6.06 -2.89
N CYS A 21 10.91 -6.07 -3.16
CA CYS A 21 10.35 -5.34 -4.30
C CYS A 21 8.91 -4.88 -4.01
N ILE A 22 8.51 -3.83 -4.70
CA ILE A 22 7.13 -3.36 -4.78
C ILE A 22 6.67 -3.35 -6.23
N PHE A 23 5.38 -3.64 -6.44
CA PHE A 23 4.74 -3.59 -7.75
C PHE A 23 3.86 -2.35 -7.82
N THR A 24 3.88 -1.62 -8.93
CA THR A 24 3.19 -0.34 -9.01
C THR A 24 2.84 0.07 -10.44
N LEU A 25 1.87 0.97 -10.56
CA LEU A 25 1.80 1.94 -11.64
C LEU A 25 1.96 3.33 -11.00
N SER A 26 2.93 4.06 -11.52
CA SER A 26 3.36 5.34 -10.95
C SER A 26 2.24 6.39 -10.91
N GLY A 27 2.26 7.26 -9.88
CA GLY A 27 1.34 8.37 -9.74
C GLY A 27 1.76 9.37 -8.68
N GLY A 28 1.27 10.62 -8.79
CA GLY A 28 1.76 11.76 -8.03
C GLY A 28 1.71 11.64 -6.50
N HIS A 29 0.72 10.92 -5.96
CA HIS A 29 0.53 10.79 -4.52
C HIS A 29 1.58 9.91 -3.82
N ILE A 30 2.38 9.14 -4.58
CA ILE A 30 3.28 8.11 -4.04
C ILE A 30 4.74 8.24 -4.52
N PHE A 31 5.11 9.29 -5.25
CA PHE A 31 6.46 9.46 -5.80
C PHE A 31 7.56 9.46 -4.73
N ARG A 32 7.30 10.07 -3.58
CA ARG A 32 8.27 10.10 -2.49
C ARG A 32 8.60 8.70 -2.00
N LEU A 33 7.60 7.83 -1.92
CA LEU A 33 7.78 6.45 -1.49
C LEU A 33 8.69 5.67 -2.45
N PHE A 34 8.57 5.88 -3.76
CA PHE A 34 9.46 5.22 -4.74
C PHE A 34 10.91 5.63 -4.59
N HIS A 35 11.16 6.93 -4.44
CA HIS A 35 12.51 7.45 -4.23
C HIS A 35 13.17 6.85 -2.97
N GLU A 36 12.44 6.73 -1.88
CA GLU A 36 12.95 6.10 -0.65
C GLU A 36 13.12 4.58 -0.80
N CYS A 37 12.26 3.90 -1.57
CA CYS A 37 12.44 2.48 -1.91
C CYS A 37 13.75 2.24 -2.65
N GLU A 38 14.06 3.05 -3.67
CA GLU A 38 15.32 2.95 -4.41
C GLU A 38 16.55 3.13 -3.51
N LYS A 39 16.53 4.15 -2.64
CA LYS A 39 17.60 4.39 -1.65
C LYS A 39 17.78 3.21 -0.69
N ALA A 40 16.69 2.57 -0.28
CA ALA A 40 16.70 1.42 0.62
C ALA A 40 17.06 0.11 -0.09
N GLY A 41 17.24 0.12 -1.42
CA GLY A 41 17.49 -1.07 -2.22
C GLY A 41 16.26 -1.99 -2.36
N ILE A 42 15.06 -1.43 -2.26
CA ILE A 42 13.81 -2.10 -2.61
C ILE A 42 13.53 -1.82 -4.09
N ARG A 43 13.39 -2.87 -4.89
CA ARG A 43 13.12 -2.74 -6.33
C ARG A 43 11.72 -2.20 -6.57
N VAL A 44 11.59 -1.21 -7.45
CA VAL A 44 10.30 -0.68 -7.90
C VAL A 44 10.00 -1.27 -9.28
N LEU A 45 8.95 -2.09 -9.36
CA LEU A 45 8.53 -2.77 -10.60
C LEU A 45 7.29 -2.08 -11.15
N ASP A 46 7.51 -1.21 -12.13
CA ASP A 46 6.44 -0.44 -12.78
C ASP A 46 5.77 -1.26 -13.88
N VAL A 47 4.45 -1.14 -13.99
CA VAL A 47 3.62 -1.86 -14.96
C VAL A 47 2.77 -0.90 -15.78
N LYS A 48 1.95 -1.41 -16.71
CA LYS A 48 1.10 -0.59 -17.59
C LYS A 48 -0.38 -0.56 -17.19
N HIS A 49 -0.75 -1.31 -16.14
CA HIS A 49 -2.11 -1.32 -15.59
C HIS A 49 -2.06 -1.70 -14.11
N GLU A 50 -2.83 -1.02 -13.28
CA GLU A 50 -2.79 -1.19 -11.83
C GLU A 50 -3.15 -2.61 -11.37
N GLY A 51 -4.11 -3.25 -12.04
CA GLY A 51 -4.45 -4.64 -11.77
C GLY A 51 -3.30 -5.60 -12.05
N ALA A 52 -2.50 -5.34 -13.10
CA ALA A 52 -1.31 -6.13 -13.37
C ALA A 52 -0.28 -6.05 -12.23
N ALA A 53 -0.15 -4.89 -11.56
CA ALA A 53 0.70 -4.76 -10.38
C ALA A 53 0.20 -5.64 -9.22
N ALA A 54 -1.11 -5.67 -8.99
CA ALA A 54 -1.69 -6.45 -7.90
C ALA A 54 -1.58 -7.96 -8.17
N TYR A 55 -1.85 -8.43 -9.39
CA TYR A 55 -1.61 -9.83 -9.76
C TYR A 55 -0.12 -10.22 -9.71
N ALA A 56 0.79 -9.31 -10.10
CA ALA A 56 2.22 -9.57 -9.97
C ALA A 56 2.64 -9.71 -8.49
N ALA A 57 2.11 -8.87 -7.59
CA ALA A 57 2.35 -9.00 -6.15
C ALA A 57 1.77 -10.31 -5.59
N MET A 58 0.56 -10.70 -6.02
CA MET A 58 -0.06 -11.96 -5.64
C MET A 58 0.76 -13.16 -6.12
N GLY A 59 1.15 -13.18 -7.41
CA GLY A 59 1.99 -14.24 -7.97
C GLY A 59 3.36 -14.34 -7.30
N TYR A 60 3.97 -13.19 -6.99
CA TYR A 60 5.20 -13.15 -6.21
C TYR A 60 5.04 -13.82 -4.83
N ALA A 61 3.94 -13.49 -4.14
CA ALA A 61 3.66 -14.08 -2.83
C ALA A 61 3.47 -15.60 -2.90
N GLN A 62 2.71 -16.09 -3.90
CA GLN A 62 2.47 -17.51 -4.10
C GLN A 62 3.75 -18.29 -4.43
N VAL A 63 4.63 -17.73 -5.24
CA VAL A 63 5.86 -18.42 -5.68
C VAL A 63 6.95 -18.39 -4.61
N THR A 64 7.07 -17.26 -3.88
CA THR A 64 8.17 -17.07 -2.94
C THR A 64 7.83 -17.41 -1.49
N GLY A 65 6.55 -17.49 -1.15
CA GLY A 65 6.06 -17.59 0.23
C GLY A 65 6.24 -16.30 1.05
N LYS A 66 6.66 -15.21 0.42
CA LYS A 66 6.79 -13.88 1.04
C LYS A 66 5.54 -13.05 0.78
N MET A 67 5.31 -12.02 1.59
CA MET A 67 4.23 -11.05 1.35
C MET A 67 4.50 -10.26 0.06
N GLY A 68 3.50 -10.19 -0.82
CA GLY A 68 3.50 -9.27 -1.96
C GLY A 68 3.16 -7.84 -1.54
N VAL A 69 3.84 -6.86 -2.08
CA VAL A 69 3.54 -5.44 -1.80
C VAL A 69 3.22 -4.72 -3.10
N VAL A 70 2.04 -4.13 -3.16
CA VAL A 70 1.60 -3.32 -4.28
C VAL A 70 1.31 -1.91 -3.82
N VAL A 71 1.77 -0.92 -4.59
CA VAL A 71 1.60 0.50 -4.28
C VAL A 71 0.80 1.17 -5.40
N ALA A 72 -0.11 2.06 -5.03
CA ALA A 72 -1.01 2.72 -5.98
C ALA A 72 -1.16 4.21 -5.68
N THR A 73 -1.39 5.00 -6.71
CA THR A 73 -1.87 6.37 -6.55
C THR A 73 -3.31 6.40 -6.00
N ALA A 74 -3.82 7.56 -5.64
CA ALA A 74 -5.14 7.71 -5.03
C ALA A 74 -6.31 7.30 -5.96
N GLY A 75 -7.49 7.11 -5.36
CA GLY A 75 -8.77 6.92 -6.06
C GLY A 75 -8.75 5.78 -7.08
N PRO A 76 -8.92 6.07 -8.38
CA PRO A 76 -8.97 5.04 -9.43
C PRO A 76 -7.74 4.14 -9.48
N GLY A 77 -6.55 4.66 -9.13
CA GLY A 77 -5.33 3.86 -9.07
C GLY A 77 -5.40 2.75 -8.02
N VAL A 78 -6.11 2.97 -6.94
CA VAL A 78 -6.37 1.94 -5.92
C VAL A 78 -7.53 1.03 -6.33
N THR A 79 -8.66 1.60 -6.77
CA THR A 79 -9.87 0.81 -7.09
C THR A 79 -9.68 -0.14 -8.28
N ASN A 80 -8.79 0.19 -9.24
CA ASN A 80 -8.39 -0.71 -10.32
C ASN A 80 -7.68 -1.99 -9.85
N LYS A 81 -7.42 -2.15 -8.57
CA LYS A 81 -6.83 -3.36 -7.96
C LYS A 81 -7.83 -4.20 -7.16
N LEU A 82 -9.11 -3.78 -7.15
CA LEU A 82 -10.12 -4.42 -6.31
C LEU A 82 -10.30 -5.90 -6.64
N THR A 83 -10.38 -6.25 -7.91
CA THR A 83 -10.56 -7.65 -8.37
C THR A 83 -9.44 -8.55 -7.84
N GLU A 84 -8.20 -8.11 -7.99
CA GLU A 84 -7.01 -8.87 -7.59
C GLU A 84 -6.87 -8.98 -6.07
N ILE A 85 -7.30 -7.96 -5.34
CA ILE A 85 -7.34 -8.01 -3.87
C ILE A 85 -8.44 -8.96 -3.40
N VAL A 86 -9.58 -9.02 -4.07
CA VAL A 86 -10.61 -10.02 -3.79
C VAL A 86 -10.09 -11.44 -4.05
N ASP A 87 -9.38 -11.65 -5.17
CA ASP A 87 -8.74 -12.94 -5.44
C ASP A 87 -7.72 -13.32 -4.36
N SER A 88 -6.90 -12.35 -3.92
CA SER A 88 -5.95 -12.57 -2.82
C SER A 88 -6.66 -13.00 -1.52
N GLN A 89 -7.86 -12.45 -1.25
CA GLN A 89 -8.66 -12.85 -0.09
C GLN A 89 -9.23 -14.26 -0.26
N ILE A 90 -9.71 -14.61 -1.47
CA ILE A 90 -10.28 -15.93 -1.75
C ILE A 90 -9.22 -17.05 -1.65
N TYR A 91 -7.99 -16.75 -2.08
CA TYR A 91 -6.91 -17.71 -2.13
C TYR A 91 -5.94 -17.63 -0.94
N ASP A 92 -6.28 -16.88 0.11
CA ASP A 92 -5.45 -16.72 1.32
C ASP A 92 -4.00 -16.26 0.99
N VAL A 93 -3.85 -15.34 0.04
CA VAL A 93 -2.53 -14.85 -0.39
C VAL A 93 -2.20 -13.53 0.33
N PRO A 94 -1.04 -13.43 1.02
CA PRO A 94 -0.66 -12.21 1.72
C PRO A 94 -0.24 -11.11 0.76
N VAL A 95 -1.11 -10.12 0.55
CA VAL A 95 -0.82 -8.93 -0.29
C VAL A 95 -1.08 -7.66 0.51
N LEU A 96 -0.06 -6.83 0.68
CA LEU A 96 -0.19 -5.49 1.25
C LEU A 96 -0.38 -4.48 0.12
N LEU A 97 -1.59 -3.90 0.03
CA LEU A 97 -1.89 -2.78 -0.85
C LEU A 97 -1.70 -1.47 -0.08
N ILE A 98 -0.74 -0.66 -0.52
CA ILE A 98 -0.54 0.72 -0.04
C ILE A 98 -1.09 1.67 -1.08
N GLY A 99 -2.13 2.42 -0.73
CA GLY A 99 -2.73 3.45 -1.56
C GLY A 99 -2.25 4.84 -1.14
N GLY A 100 -1.93 5.71 -2.10
CA GLY A 100 -1.89 7.13 -1.83
C GLY A 100 -3.30 7.67 -1.59
N GLY A 101 -3.41 8.80 -0.93
CA GLY A 101 -4.67 9.50 -0.71
C GLY A 101 -4.50 11.01 -0.89
N GLY A 102 -5.59 11.72 -1.11
CA GLY A 102 -5.62 13.18 -1.00
C GLY A 102 -5.07 13.65 0.35
N ALA A 103 -4.67 14.91 0.44
CA ALA A 103 -4.16 15.44 1.71
C ALA A 103 -5.24 15.34 2.81
N ALA A 104 -4.91 14.74 3.95
CA ALA A 104 -5.87 14.55 5.04
C ALA A 104 -6.51 15.86 5.52
N LYS A 105 -5.77 16.98 5.43
CA LYS A 105 -6.28 18.33 5.75
C LYS A 105 -7.31 18.87 4.75
N GLN A 106 -7.41 18.27 3.58
CA GLN A 106 -8.31 18.65 2.51
C GLN A 106 -9.46 17.65 2.33
N GLU A 107 -9.68 16.78 3.31
CA GLU A 107 -10.81 15.85 3.28
C GLU A 107 -12.13 16.61 3.10
N LEU A 108 -13.01 16.11 2.22
CA LEU A 108 -14.28 16.74 1.82
C LEU A 108 -14.14 18.00 0.93
N THR A 109 -12.97 18.35 0.42
CA THR A 109 -12.79 19.47 -0.49
C THR A 109 -12.71 19.07 -1.97
N GLU A 110 -13.09 17.83 -2.31
CA GLU A 110 -13.14 17.31 -3.68
C GLU A 110 -11.80 17.49 -4.43
N THR A 111 -10.70 17.20 -3.77
CA THR A 111 -9.38 17.25 -4.40
C THR A 111 -9.21 16.15 -5.45
N LEU A 112 -8.17 16.24 -6.28
CA LEU A 112 -7.88 15.26 -7.33
C LEU A 112 -7.87 13.84 -6.79
N GLN A 113 -8.75 12.97 -7.32
CA GLN A 113 -8.88 11.56 -6.96
C GLN A 113 -9.27 11.31 -5.48
N ASP A 114 -9.85 12.31 -4.81
CA ASP A 114 -10.38 12.16 -3.45
C ASP A 114 -11.66 11.32 -3.46
N PHE A 115 -11.61 10.20 -2.75
CA PHE A 115 -12.71 9.25 -2.67
C PHE A 115 -12.49 8.32 -1.47
N ASP A 116 -13.55 7.95 -0.75
CA ASP A 116 -13.46 6.99 0.36
C ASP A 116 -13.19 5.55 -0.13
N VAL A 117 -11.96 5.32 -0.53
CA VAL A 117 -11.48 4.02 -0.98
C VAL A 117 -11.42 3.02 0.18
N THR A 118 -11.13 3.51 1.38
CA THR A 118 -10.99 2.66 2.58
C THR A 118 -12.27 1.87 2.86
N SER A 119 -13.43 2.48 2.67
CA SER A 119 -14.73 1.80 2.87
C SER A 119 -14.96 0.65 1.89
N ILE A 120 -14.47 0.74 0.65
CA ILE A 120 -14.54 -0.35 -0.32
C ILE A 120 -13.72 -1.54 0.15
N PHE A 121 -12.47 -1.30 0.56
CA PHE A 121 -11.55 -2.37 0.93
C PHE A 121 -11.84 -3.00 2.31
N LYS A 122 -12.65 -2.39 3.16
CA LYS A 122 -13.09 -2.99 4.43
C LYS A 122 -13.78 -4.34 4.26
N GLN A 123 -14.48 -4.53 3.15
CA GLN A 123 -15.23 -5.77 2.89
C GLN A 123 -14.39 -6.86 2.24
N THR A 124 -13.23 -6.50 1.70
CA THR A 124 -12.42 -7.38 0.84
C THR A 124 -11.01 -7.61 1.38
N THR A 125 -10.71 -7.08 2.56
CA THR A 125 -9.38 -7.22 3.18
C THR A 125 -9.49 -7.46 4.67
N LYS A 126 -8.45 -8.05 5.24
CA LYS A 126 -8.34 -8.31 6.69
C LYS A 126 -8.08 -7.05 7.52
N PHE A 127 -7.57 -6.02 6.87
CA PHE A 127 -7.29 -4.70 7.45
C PHE A 127 -7.47 -3.64 6.38
N ALA A 128 -8.26 -2.62 6.63
CA ALA A 128 -8.39 -1.45 5.75
C ALA A 128 -8.47 -0.18 6.61
N LYS A 129 -7.45 0.66 6.52
CA LYS A 129 -7.35 1.90 7.30
C LYS A 129 -6.63 3.00 6.52
N LYS A 130 -6.99 4.25 6.84
CA LYS A 130 -6.28 5.48 6.47
C LYS A 130 -5.37 5.88 7.64
N CYS A 131 -4.10 6.13 7.39
CA CYS A 131 -3.16 6.61 8.41
C CYS A 131 -3.35 8.11 8.64
N PRO A 132 -3.69 8.57 9.85
CA PRO A 132 -4.04 9.97 10.07
C PRO A 132 -2.83 10.89 10.30
N TYR A 133 -1.67 10.35 10.72
CA TYR A 133 -0.50 11.13 11.12
C TYR A 133 0.80 10.44 10.72
N THR A 134 1.81 11.24 10.33
CA THR A 134 3.13 10.75 9.92
C THR A 134 3.80 9.86 10.97
N GLU A 135 3.77 10.27 12.22
CA GLU A 135 4.40 9.53 13.33
C GLU A 135 3.77 8.16 13.61
N ARG A 136 2.54 7.93 13.12
CA ARG A 136 1.84 6.66 13.26
C ARG A 136 2.03 5.70 12.09
N ILE A 137 2.71 6.10 11.04
CA ILE A 137 2.99 5.23 9.88
C ILE A 137 3.59 3.88 10.30
N PRO A 138 4.62 3.82 11.18
CA PRO A 138 5.20 2.55 11.58
C PRO A 138 4.19 1.60 12.25
N GLU A 139 3.33 2.11 13.11
CA GLU A 139 2.28 1.33 13.78
C GLU A 139 1.28 0.74 12.79
N TYR A 140 0.83 1.57 11.82
CA TYR A 140 -0.16 1.17 10.82
C TYR A 140 0.41 0.13 9.84
N ILE A 141 1.64 0.33 9.36
CA ILE A 141 2.31 -0.65 8.48
C ILE A 141 2.55 -1.95 9.23
N ALA A 142 3.07 -1.93 10.46
CA ALA A 142 3.27 -3.13 11.25
C ALA A 142 1.96 -3.90 11.48
N THR A 143 0.86 -3.20 11.71
CA THR A 143 -0.46 -3.82 11.89
C THR A 143 -0.98 -4.41 10.59
N ALA A 144 -0.84 -3.70 9.46
CA ALA A 144 -1.22 -4.21 8.14
C ALA A 144 -0.42 -5.47 7.78
N ILE A 145 0.90 -5.48 7.98
CA ILE A 145 1.76 -6.65 7.73
C ILE A 145 1.34 -7.84 8.61
N ARG A 146 1.12 -7.63 9.91
CA ARG A 146 0.63 -8.70 10.79
C ARG A 146 -0.71 -9.25 10.33
N SER A 147 -1.61 -8.39 9.86
CA SER A 147 -2.90 -8.82 9.32
C SER A 147 -2.75 -9.64 8.06
N CYS A 148 -1.86 -9.25 7.12
CA CYS A 148 -1.57 -10.04 5.92
C CYS A 148 -1.04 -11.43 6.24
N CYS A 149 -0.10 -11.52 7.18
CA CYS A 149 0.71 -12.72 7.42
C CYS A 149 0.24 -13.55 8.62
N SER A 150 -0.94 -13.26 9.20
CA SER A 150 -1.49 -14.05 10.31
C SER A 150 -1.87 -15.48 9.88
N MET A 151 -2.28 -16.33 10.82
CA MET A 151 -2.52 -17.79 10.63
C MET A 151 -3.30 -18.14 9.34
N GLN A 152 -4.29 -17.37 8.98
CA GLN A 152 -4.91 -17.39 7.66
C GLN A 152 -4.42 -16.16 6.90
N PRO A 153 -3.47 -16.25 5.96
CA PRO A 153 -2.98 -15.12 5.21
C PRO A 153 -4.10 -14.43 4.41
N GLY A 154 -3.83 -13.24 3.91
CA GLY A 154 -4.80 -12.52 3.09
C GLY A 154 -4.39 -11.06 2.88
N PRO A 155 -5.15 -10.31 2.09
CA PRO A 155 -4.80 -8.94 1.77
C PRO A 155 -5.06 -7.97 2.93
N ALA A 156 -4.28 -6.89 2.95
CA ALA A 156 -4.53 -5.70 3.75
C ALA A 156 -4.41 -4.44 2.90
N TYR A 157 -5.19 -3.43 3.23
CA TYR A 157 -5.16 -2.11 2.62
C TYR A 157 -4.74 -1.04 3.62
N LEU A 158 -3.79 -0.21 3.24
CA LEU A 158 -3.37 0.97 4.00
C LEU A 158 -3.33 2.19 3.10
N GLU A 159 -4.12 3.21 3.43
CA GLU A 159 -4.06 4.51 2.78
C GLU A 159 -3.07 5.43 3.50
N LEU A 160 -2.17 6.01 2.72
CA LEU A 160 -1.19 7.01 3.18
C LEU A 160 -1.48 8.35 2.48
N PRO A 161 -2.12 9.32 3.15
CA PRO A 161 -2.38 10.64 2.58
C PRO A 161 -1.10 11.38 2.18
N LEU A 162 -1.20 12.23 1.16
CA LEU A 162 -0.06 12.96 0.59
C LEU A 162 0.67 13.84 1.63
N ASP A 163 -0.06 14.42 2.57
CA ASP A 163 0.51 15.28 3.63
C ASP A 163 0.98 14.51 4.87
N VAL A 164 0.74 13.20 4.89
CA VAL A 164 1.23 12.25 5.90
C VAL A 164 2.53 11.59 5.43
N LEU A 165 2.68 11.37 4.11
CA LEU A 165 3.91 10.93 3.45
C LEU A 165 4.92 12.09 3.35
#